data_55591e716aae946c7fa0659c92354efc
#
_entry.id   55591e716aae946c7fa0659c92354efc
#
_cell.length_a   1.000
_cell.length_b   1.000
_cell.length_c   1.000
_cell.angle_alpha   90.00
_cell.angle_beta   90.00
_cell.angle_gamma   90.00
#
_symmetry.space_group_name_H-M   'P 1'
#
loop_
_entity.id
_entity.type
_entity.pdbx_description
1 polymer ?
#
loop_
_entity_poly.entity_id
_entity_poly.type
_entity_poly.pdbx_seq_one_letter_code
_entity_poly.pdbx_strand_id
1 'polypeptide(L)'
;MKTQATLSRGMGIGLLLLAITPVLISAGGYQVIKRIPIPGDTGWDYITADSAGRRLYVPHGIEVVVLDLDSGSTVGKVTGLKGVHGVAVAPELGRGFVDATDPGSVTIFDLKTFAVIDKVRVGDDPNGIIYDSKLKRVFTADRGSKRLTAIDAATGKIAGTIENLGGRTEHLAADGAGHVFLNMQDVGKLHKLDVQTFKIAETWDLAPTCVQPSSMDMDVAHKRIFVGCRGGGQTQPPAPSLLAVVDGANGKVVATQPIGPGVDALEFDAAKGLIYVSTGGGEGNLAIFHEDSPDKYTLVQNVKTLPGARTMALDHKTSKVYLPVADMGAAPAPTAENPRPRPQMVPGSFSVLVIGE
;
A
#
# COMPACT_ATOMS: atom_id res chain seq x y z
N MET A 1 11.34 -97.64 17.57
CA MET A 1 11.29 -96.29 18.18
C MET A 1 11.36 -95.30 16.99
N LYS A 2 10.26 -94.61 16.69
CA LYS A 2 10.14 -93.70 15.57
C LYS A 2 10.27 -92.27 16.13
N THR A 3 11.24 -91.49 15.68
CA THR A 3 11.42 -90.12 16.02
C THR A 3 10.78 -89.26 14.91
N GLN A 4 9.80 -88.48 15.27
CA GLN A 4 9.21 -87.48 14.38
C GLN A 4 10.02 -86.17 14.41
N ALA A 5 10.34 -85.64 13.20
CA ALA A 5 10.94 -84.34 13.03
C ALA A 5 9.82 -83.37 12.71
N THR A 6 9.71 -82.30 13.51
CA THR A 6 8.79 -81.16 13.32
C THR A 6 9.45 -80.10 12.49
N LEU A 7 8.88 -79.81 11.32
CA LEU A 7 9.26 -78.62 10.51
C LEU A 7 8.54 -77.38 11.04
N SER A 8 9.29 -76.40 11.46
CA SER A 8 8.77 -75.04 11.72
C SER A 8 8.85 -74.19 10.46
N ARG A 9 7.70 -73.72 10.00
CA ARG A 9 7.60 -72.73 8.93
C ARG A 9 7.79 -71.34 9.53
N GLY A 10 8.94 -70.74 9.24
CA GLY A 10 9.17 -69.30 9.50
C GLY A 10 8.44 -68.45 8.45
N MET A 11 7.50 -67.64 8.90
CA MET A 11 6.78 -66.66 8.09
C MET A 11 7.60 -65.36 8.10
N GLY A 12 8.37 -65.09 7.03
CA GLY A 12 9.11 -63.85 6.86
C GLY A 12 8.16 -62.70 6.49
N ILE A 13 8.01 -61.74 7.39
CA ILE A 13 7.31 -60.50 7.11
C ILE A 13 8.30 -59.56 6.38
N GLY A 14 8.11 -59.45 5.07
CA GLY A 14 8.84 -58.46 4.25
C GLY A 14 8.33 -57.05 4.56
N LEU A 15 9.15 -56.27 5.24
CA LEU A 15 8.93 -54.82 5.46
C LEU A 15 9.20 -54.11 4.14
N LEU A 16 8.14 -53.68 3.46
CA LEU A 16 8.22 -52.80 2.29
C LEU A 16 8.51 -51.36 2.77
N LEU A 17 9.77 -50.95 2.76
CA LEU A 17 10.16 -49.56 2.98
C LEU A 17 9.73 -48.74 1.76
N LEU A 18 8.60 -48.02 1.87
CA LEU A 18 8.26 -46.94 0.93
C LEU A 18 9.27 -45.80 1.17
N ALA A 19 10.19 -45.63 0.24
CA ALA A 19 11.03 -44.45 0.15
C ALA A 19 10.17 -43.26 -0.25
N ILE A 20 9.79 -42.43 0.72
CA ILE A 20 9.21 -41.11 0.47
C ILE A 20 10.36 -40.19 0.01
N THR A 21 10.51 -40.06 -1.30
CA THR A 21 11.37 -39.01 -1.85
C THR A 21 10.72 -37.66 -1.51
N PRO A 22 11.40 -36.75 -0.77
CA PRO A 22 10.89 -35.41 -0.59
C PRO A 22 10.88 -34.74 -1.98
N VAL A 23 9.69 -34.40 -2.47
CA VAL A 23 9.54 -33.45 -3.58
C VAL A 23 10.06 -32.13 -3.01
N LEU A 24 11.27 -31.75 -3.38
CA LEU A 24 11.75 -30.39 -3.22
C LEU A 24 10.88 -29.50 -4.12
N ILE A 25 9.79 -28.97 -3.56
CA ILE A 25 9.12 -27.84 -4.12
C ILE A 25 10.14 -26.70 -3.96
N SER A 26 10.81 -26.33 -5.05
CA SER A 26 11.52 -25.08 -5.14
C SER A 26 10.46 -24.00 -4.92
N ALA A 27 10.32 -23.51 -3.70
CA ALA A 27 9.54 -22.34 -3.40
C ALA A 27 10.26 -21.17 -4.07
N GLY A 28 9.88 -20.85 -5.29
CA GLY A 28 10.25 -19.62 -5.94
C GLY A 28 9.65 -18.50 -5.10
N GLY A 29 10.49 -17.78 -4.34
CA GLY A 29 10.04 -16.63 -3.58
C GLY A 29 9.70 -15.46 -4.51
N TYR A 30 9.13 -14.40 -3.94
CA TYR A 30 8.84 -13.16 -4.65
C TYR A 30 10.09 -12.57 -5.29
N GLN A 31 9.97 -12.14 -6.55
CA GLN A 31 11.05 -11.50 -7.32
C GLN A 31 10.49 -10.48 -8.31
N VAL A 32 11.33 -9.61 -8.80
CA VAL A 32 10.94 -8.72 -9.92
C VAL A 32 10.83 -9.58 -11.18
N ILE A 33 9.59 -9.79 -11.65
CA ILE A 33 9.31 -10.64 -12.82
C ILE A 33 9.12 -9.85 -14.11
N LYS A 34 8.85 -8.54 -14.01
CA LYS A 34 8.63 -7.67 -15.18
C LYS A 34 8.87 -6.21 -14.82
N ARG A 35 9.30 -5.42 -15.82
CA ARG A 35 9.32 -3.96 -15.79
C ARG A 35 8.48 -3.46 -16.97
N ILE A 36 7.44 -2.67 -16.69
CA ILE A 36 6.49 -2.14 -17.67
C ILE A 36 6.84 -0.67 -17.88
N PRO A 37 7.42 -0.27 -19.02
CA PRO A 37 7.72 1.13 -19.29
C PRO A 37 6.44 1.93 -19.51
N ILE A 38 6.42 3.15 -18.96
CA ILE A 38 5.32 4.12 -19.14
C ILE A 38 5.92 5.38 -19.75
N PRO A 39 5.45 5.83 -20.92
CA PRO A 39 5.95 7.05 -21.55
C PRO A 39 5.62 8.30 -20.72
N GLY A 40 6.57 9.24 -20.67
CA GLY A 40 6.48 10.53 -19.99
C GLY A 40 7.51 10.67 -18.87
N ASP A 41 7.77 11.92 -18.48
CA ASP A 41 8.83 12.29 -17.55
C ASP A 41 8.28 13.10 -16.35
N THR A 42 7.00 12.90 -16.01
CA THR A 42 6.38 13.55 -14.85
C THR A 42 6.51 12.69 -13.59
N GLY A 43 6.28 13.29 -12.42
CA GLY A 43 6.30 12.57 -11.16
C GLY A 43 5.17 11.58 -11.02
N TRP A 44 5.28 10.69 -10.04
CA TRP A 44 4.27 9.68 -9.69
C TRP A 44 4.02 9.67 -8.18
N ASP A 45 2.89 9.06 -7.79
CA ASP A 45 2.59 8.82 -6.38
C ASP A 45 1.83 7.48 -6.17
N TYR A 46 0.77 7.43 -5.36
CA TYR A 46 0.07 6.19 -5.03
C TYR A 46 -0.65 5.59 -6.24
N ILE A 47 -0.29 4.37 -6.58
CA ILE A 47 -0.97 3.59 -7.63
C ILE A 47 -2.04 2.69 -7.01
N THR A 48 -3.01 2.27 -7.82
CA THR A 48 -4.14 1.46 -7.33
C THR A 48 -4.44 0.31 -8.29
N ALA A 49 -4.55 -0.90 -7.74
CA ALA A 49 -4.94 -2.09 -8.50
C ALA A 49 -6.43 -2.41 -8.29
N ASP A 50 -7.21 -2.37 -9.36
CA ASP A 50 -8.54 -2.96 -9.41
C ASP A 50 -8.41 -4.42 -9.84
N SER A 51 -8.32 -5.32 -8.86
CA SER A 51 -8.16 -6.76 -9.10
C SER A 51 -9.36 -7.38 -9.82
N ALA A 52 -10.57 -6.86 -9.59
CA ALA A 52 -11.79 -7.33 -10.24
C ALA A 52 -11.89 -6.87 -11.69
N GLY A 53 -11.69 -5.60 -11.94
CA GLY A 53 -11.70 -4.99 -13.27
C GLY A 53 -10.43 -5.24 -14.08
N ARG A 54 -9.39 -5.87 -13.46
CA ARG A 54 -8.07 -6.13 -14.08
C ARG A 54 -7.40 -4.86 -14.60
N ARG A 55 -7.40 -3.80 -13.78
CA ARG A 55 -6.79 -2.50 -14.14
C ARG A 55 -5.82 -2.04 -13.07
N LEU A 56 -4.72 -1.45 -13.51
CA LEU A 56 -3.78 -0.70 -12.66
C LEU A 56 -3.85 0.77 -13.05
N TYR A 57 -4.19 1.60 -12.09
CA TYR A 57 -4.25 3.05 -12.24
C TYR A 57 -2.94 3.65 -11.72
N VAL A 58 -2.23 4.34 -12.60
CA VAL A 58 -0.90 4.91 -12.32
C VAL A 58 -0.97 6.44 -12.44
N PRO A 59 -1.08 7.17 -11.32
CA PRO A 59 -0.93 8.62 -11.30
C PRO A 59 0.42 9.04 -11.88
N HIS A 60 0.40 9.94 -12.86
CA HIS A 60 1.58 10.38 -13.59
C HIS A 60 1.52 11.90 -13.86
N GLY A 61 1.72 12.66 -12.82
CA GLY A 61 1.79 14.13 -12.81
C GLY A 61 0.51 14.84 -13.24
N ILE A 62 0.16 14.75 -14.53
CA ILE A 62 -0.97 15.47 -15.13
C ILE A 62 -2.07 14.53 -15.66
N GLU A 63 -1.88 13.24 -15.51
CA GLU A 63 -2.80 12.21 -15.98
C GLU A 63 -2.75 10.98 -15.08
N VAL A 64 -3.73 10.08 -15.22
CA VAL A 64 -3.65 8.72 -14.72
C VAL A 64 -3.54 7.78 -15.90
N VAL A 65 -2.44 7.06 -16.02
CA VAL A 65 -2.26 6.00 -17.02
C VAL A 65 -2.95 4.73 -16.51
N VAL A 66 -3.76 4.10 -17.35
CA VAL A 66 -4.46 2.86 -16.99
C VAL A 66 -3.86 1.70 -17.74
N LEU A 67 -3.33 0.72 -17.00
CA LEU A 67 -2.77 -0.50 -17.55
C LEU A 67 -3.73 -1.68 -17.35
N ASP A 68 -3.67 -2.64 -18.24
CA ASP A 68 -4.25 -3.97 -18.03
C ASP A 68 -3.31 -4.81 -17.17
N LEU A 69 -3.78 -5.36 -16.05
CA LEU A 69 -2.96 -6.11 -15.08
C LEU A 69 -2.39 -7.41 -15.64
N ASP A 70 -3.05 -8.02 -16.63
CA ASP A 70 -2.63 -9.30 -17.17
C ASP A 70 -1.55 -9.14 -18.26
N SER A 71 -1.76 -8.21 -19.19
CA SER A 71 -0.82 -7.94 -20.29
C SER A 71 0.25 -6.89 -19.94
N GLY A 72 -0.08 -5.93 -19.09
CA GLY A 72 0.71 -4.73 -18.82
C GLY A 72 0.57 -3.65 -19.91
N SER A 73 -0.35 -3.81 -20.85
CA SER A 73 -0.58 -2.84 -21.91
C SER A 73 -1.37 -1.63 -21.39
N THR A 74 -1.06 -0.44 -21.90
CA THR A 74 -1.89 0.74 -21.65
C THR A 74 -3.24 0.57 -22.35
N VAL A 75 -4.33 0.70 -21.60
CA VAL A 75 -5.71 0.57 -22.10
C VAL A 75 -6.43 1.90 -22.15
N GLY A 76 -5.90 2.93 -21.50
CA GLY A 76 -6.47 4.27 -21.52
C GLY A 76 -5.77 5.24 -20.59
N LYS A 77 -6.32 6.44 -20.50
CA LYS A 77 -5.82 7.52 -19.64
C LYS A 77 -6.97 8.38 -19.14
N VAL A 78 -6.85 8.85 -17.90
CA VAL A 78 -7.68 9.96 -17.39
C VAL A 78 -6.83 11.21 -17.51
N THR A 79 -7.30 12.20 -18.28
CA THR A 79 -6.53 13.42 -18.62
C THR A 79 -7.20 14.68 -18.09
N GLY A 80 -6.53 15.83 -18.24
CA GLY A 80 -7.04 17.12 -17.75
C GLY A 80 -6.91 17.28 -16.24
N LEU A 81 -5.92 16.62 -15.67
CA LEU A 81 -5.55 16.65 -14.24
C LEU A 81 -4.28 17.47 -14.04
N LYS A 82 -3.95 17.80 -12.79
CA LYS A 82 -2.69 18.44 -12.44
C LYS A 82 -2.33 18.21 -10.98
N GLY A 83 -1.14 17.66 -10.74
CA GLY A 83 -0.69 17.31 -9.40
C GLY A 83 -1.49 16.14 -8.82
N VAL A 84 -1.62 15.05 -9.58
CA VAL A 84 -2.34 13.83 -9.16
C VAL A 84 -1.53 13.08 -8.10
N HIS A 85 -2.22 12.55 -7.09
CA HIS A 85 -1.61 11.75 -6.02
C HIS A 85 -2.12 10.33 -5.99
N GLY A 86 -3.41 10.10 -5.79
CA GLY A 86 -3.97 8.76 -5.63
C GLY A 86 -5.23 8.53 -6.45
N VAL A 87 -5.62 7.27 -6.54
CA VAL A 87 -6.85 6.83 -7.20
C VAL A 87 -7.63 5.90 -6.28
N ALA A 88 -8.92 6.12 -6.15
CA ALA A 88 -9.84 5.18 -5.54
C ALA A 88 -10.84 4.70 -6.60
N VAL A 89 -11.26 3.43 -6.52
CA VAL A 89 -12.21 2.86 -7.48
C VAL A 89 -13.42 2.29 -6.77
N ALA A 90 -14.61 2.55 -7.33
CA ALA A 90 -15.88 1.99 -6.92
C ALA A 90 -16.46 1.15 -8.08
N PRO A 91 -16.00 -0.11 -8.25
CA PRO A 91 -16.30 -0.93 -9.42
C PRO A 91 -17.81 -1.14 -9.63
N GLU A 92 -18.55 -1.34 -8.55
CA GLU A 92 -20.01 -1.55 -8.59
C GLU A 92 -20.79 -0.32 -9.01
N LEU A 93 -20.16 0.87 -8.95
CA LEU A 93 -20.74 2.13 -9.47
C LEU A 93 -20.18 2.50 -10.84
N GLY A 94 -19.20 1.74 -11.35
CA GLY A 94 -18.50 2.06 -12.59
C GLY A 94 -17.72 3.37 -12.53
N ARG A 95 -17.28 3.80 -11.33
CA ARG A 95 -16.63 5.10 -11.10
C ARG A 95 -15.26 4.98 -10.49
N GLY A 96 -14.35 5.82 -10.96
CA GLY A 96 -13.06 6.07 -10.33
C GLY A 96 -12.96 7.51 -9.84
N PHE A 97 -12.09 7.76 -8.89
CA PHE A 97 -11.87 9.02 -8.20
C PHE A 97 -10.38 9.29 -8.12
N VAL A 98 -9.96 10.48 -8.55
CA VAL A 98 -8.54 10.90 -8.52
C VAL A 98 -8.45 12.17 -7.70
N ASP A 99 -7.64 12.16 -6.65
CA ASP A 99 -7.30 13.38 -5.94
C ASP A 99 -6.14 14.13 -6.64
N ALA A 100 -6.24 15.44 -6.64
CA ALA A 100 -5.27 16.30 -7.32
C ALA A 100 -5.09 17.63 -6.58
N THR A 101 -3.83 18.03 -6.40
CA THR A 101 -3.45 19.25 -5.68
C THR A 101 -3.97 20.51 -6.36
N ASP A 102 -3.95 20.59 -7.67
CA ASP A 102 -4.39 21.77 -8.41
C ASP A 102 -5.70 21.48 -9.19
N PRO A 103 -6.82 22.06 -8.78
CA PRO A 103 -7.00 23.13 -7.76
C PRO A 103 -7.42 22.62 -6.37
N GLY A 104 -7.03 21.44 -5.90
CA GLY A 104 -7.53 20.81 -4.66
C GLY A 104 -8.90 20.19 -4.88
N SER A 105 -8.93 19.13 -5.68
CA SER A 105 -10.18 18.50 -6.12
C SER A 105 -10.06 16.99 -6.20
N VAL A 106 -11.20 16.32 -6.14
CA VAL A 106 -11.37 14.93 -6.55
C VAL A 106 -12.08 14.93 -7.90
N THR A 107 -11.42 14.37 -8.93
CA THR A 107 -12.00 14.17 -10.26
C THR A 107 -12.67 12.81 -10.30
N ILE A 108 -13.93 12.76 -10.68
CA ILE A 108 -14.73 11.56 -10.88
C ILE A 108 -14.66 11.16 -12.35
N PHE A 109 -14.36 9.91 -12.65
CA PHE A 109 -14.27 9.41 -14.02
C PHE A 109 -14.99 8.07 -14.18
N ASP A 110 -15.37 7.74 -15.40
CA ASP A 110 -16.00 6.48 -15.77
C ASP A 110 -14.94 5.37 -15.94
N LEU A 111 -15.09 4.24 -15.27
CA LEU A 111 -14.10 3.14 -15.28
C LEU A 111 -13.99 2.41 -16.63
N LYS A 112 -14.99 2.55 -17.51
CA LYS A 112 -15.02 1.88 -18.83
C LYS A 112 -14.40 2.75 -19.92
N THR A 113 -14.73 4.05 -19.91
CA THR A 113 -14.34 5.01 -20.96
C THR A 113 -13.18 5.88 -20.57
N PHE A 114 -12.87 5.96 -19.25
CA PHE A 114 -11.90 6.86 -18.62
C PHE A 114 -12.24 8.36 -18.79
N ALA A 115 -13.44 8.67 -19.27
CA ALA A 115 -13.92 10.02 -19.42
C ALA A 115 -14.21 10.67 -18.06
N VAL A 116 -13.84 11.93 -17.90
CA VAL A 116 -14.17 12.72 -16.71
C VAL A 116 -15.67 12.95 -16.66
N ILE A 117 -16.30 12.61 -15.55
CA ILE A 117 -17.73 12.82 -15.28
C ILE A 117 -17.95 14.14 -14.56
N ASP A 118 -17.15 14.40 -13.49
CA ASP A 118 -17.32 15.57 -12.64
C ASP A 118 -16.01 15.89 -11.87
N LYS A 119 -15.95 17.07 -11.25
CA LYS A 119 -14.88 17.50 -10.36
C LYS A 119 -15.46 18.08 -9.08
N VAL A 120 -15.09 17.54 -7.95
CA VAL A 120 -15.52 17.96 -6.62
C VAL A 120 -14.41 18.75 -5.96
N ARG A 121 -14.63 20.02 -5.65
CA ARG A 121 -13.68 20.82 -4.85
C ARG A 121 -13.65 20.26 -3.43
N VAL A 122 -12.43 19.89 -2.96
CA VAL A 122 -12.14 19.44 -1.60
C VAL A 122 -11.22 20.46 -0.91
N GLY A 123 -10.36 20.05 0.01
CA GLY A 123 -9.39 20.93 0.62
C GLY A 123 -8.18 21.21 -0.26
N ASP A 124 -7.23 21.95 0.29
CA ASP A 124 -5.97 22.21 -0.37
C ASP A 124 -5.02 21.02 -0.16
N ASP A 125 -4.28 20.67 -1.22
CA ASP A 125 -3.27 19.61 -1.22
C ASP A 125 -3.84 18.25 -0.73
N PRO A 126 -4.90 17.71 -1.38
CA PRO A 126 -5.36 16.35 -1.10
C PRO A 126 -4.26 15.36 -1.47
N ASN A 127 -3.94 14.42 -0.56
CA ASN A 127 -2.78 13.54 -0.69
C ASN A 127 -3.02 12.14 -0.09
N GLY A 128 -4.22 11.66 -0.18
CA GLY A 128 -4.60 10.32 0.22
C GLY A 128 -6.08 10.13 -0.04
N ILE A 129 -6.41 9.08 -0.77
CA ILE A 129 -7.79 8.82 -1.19
C ILE A 129 -8.10 7.33 -1.08
N ILE A 130 -9.23 6.99 -0.47
CA ILE A 130 -9.73 5.60 -0.40
C ILE A 130 -11.23 5.56 -0.71
N TYR A 131 -11.70 4.38 -1.10
CA TYR A 131 -13.12 4.08 -1.24
C TYR A 131 -13.55 3.04 -0.20
N ASP A 132 -14.56 3.35 0.60
CA ASP A 132 -15.23 2.40 1.48
C ASP A 132 -16.49 1.86 0.80
N SER A 133 -16.45 0.61 0.38
CA SER A 133 -17.55 -0.06 -0.34
C SER A 133 -18.77 -0.35 0.54
N LYS A 134 -18.63 -0.40 1.85
CA LYS A 134 -19.75 -0.58 2.79
C LYS A 134 -20.55 0.69 2.97
N LEU A 135 -19.84 1.81 3.12
CA LEU A 135 -20.45 3.13 3.29
C LEU A 135 -20.79 3.80 1.95
N LYS A 136 -20.28 3.28 0.82
CA LYS A 136 -20.38 3.89 -0.52
C LYS A 136 -19.83 5.32 -0.52
N ARG A 137 -18.72 5.54 0.18
CA ARG A 137 -18.08 6.85 0.31
C ARG A 137 -16.62 6.80 -0.10
N VAL A 138 -16.18 7.86 -0.75
CA VAL A 138 -14.78 8.16 -0.97
C VAL A 138 -14.33 9.13 0.11
N PHE A 139 -13.19 8.84 0.71
CA PHE A 139 -12.56 9.73 1.69
C PHE A 139 -11.26 10.25 1.11
N THR A 140 -11.02 11.56 1.21
CA THR A 140 -9.75 12.18 0.88
C THR A 140 -9.21 12.96 2.05
N ALA A 141 -7.90 12.81 2.30
CA ALA A 141 -7.18 13.52 3.35
C ALA A 141 -6.45 14.73 2.75
N ASP A 142 -6.88 15.93 3.13
CA ASP A 142 -6.37 17.18 2.60
C ASP A 142 -5.23 17.70 3.48
N ARG A 143 -4.00 17.56 3.01
CA ARG A 143 -2.77 17.87 3.75
C ARG A 143 -2.60 19.36 4.03
N GLY A 144 -2.90 20.20 3.04
CA GLY A 144 -2.83 21.66 3.17
C GLY A 144 -3.92 22.22 4.09
N SER A 145 -5.16 21.79 3.90
CA SER A 145 -6.29 22.23 4.72
C SER A 145 -6.40 21.48 6.06
N LYS A 146 -5.62 20.43 6.29
CA LYS A 146 -5.64 19.59 7.50
C LYS A 146 -7.05 19.09 7.84
N ARG A 147 -7.72 18.48 6.84
CA ARG A 147 -9.08 17.97 6.98
C ARG A 147 -9.28 16.64 6.26
N LEU A 148 -10.34 15.93 6.62
CA LEU A 148 -10.89 14.81 5.87
C LEU A 148 -12.16 15.27 5.15
N THR A 149 -12.28 14.96 3.87
CA THR A 149 -13.50 15.15 3.09
C THR A 149 -14.09 13.81 2.72
N ALA A 150 -15.38 13.62 2.99
CA ALA A 150 -16.16 12.45 2.56
C ALA A 150 -17.05 12.82 1.37
N ILE A 151 -17.00 12.03 0.31
CA ILE A 151 -17.80 12.20 -0.92
C ILE A 151 -18.70 10.97 -1.05
N ASP A 152 -19.98 11.17 -1.27
CA ASP A 152 -20.91 10.12 -1.68
C ASP A 152 -20.53 9.65 -3.09
N ALA A 153 -20.14 8.39 -3.22
CA ALA A 153 -19.56 7.87 -4.45
C ALA A 153 -20.58 7.77 -5.61
N ALA A 154 -21.87 7.62 -5.28
CA ALA A 154 -22.93 7.52 -6.29
C ALA A 154 -23.32 8.88 -6.84
N THR A 155 -23.35 9.93 -6.02
CA THR A 155 -23.81 11.26 -6.41
C THR A 155 -22.69 12.24 -6.71
N GLY A 156 -21.47 11.99 -6.22
CA GLY A 156 -20.35 12.91 -6.29
C GLY A 156 -20.45 14.08 -5.31
N LYS A 157 -21.42 14.10 -4.43
CA LYS A 157 -21.62 15.22 -3.48
C LYS A 157 -20.81 15.02 -2.21
N ILE A 158 -20.33 16.11 -1.62
CA ILE A 158 -19.71 16.07 -0.30
C ILE A 158 -20.77 15.62 0.72
N ALA A 159 -20.48 14.53 1.41
CA ALA A 159 -21.31 13.97 2.47
C ALA A 159 -21.01 14.59 3.83
N GLY A 160 -19.79 15.07 4.02
CA GLY A 160 -19.33 15.74 5.25
C GLY A 160 -17.84 15.96 5.26
N THR A 161 -17.38 16.73 6.27
CA THR A 161 -15.96 17.05 6.47
C THR A 161 -15.60 16.98 7.95
N ILE A 162 -14.35 16.65 8.24
CA ILE A 162 -13.75 16.78 9.58
C ILE A 162 -12.60 17.78 9.45
N GLU A 163 -12.78 18.93 10.08
CA GLU A 163 -11.83 20.05 10.01
C GLU A 163 -10.84 20.01 11.17
N ASN A 164 -9.73 20.77 11.04
CA ASN A 164 -8.79 21.04 12.13
C ASN A 164 -8.16 19.75 12.73
N LEU A 165 -7.69 18.86 11.88
CA LEU A 165 -7.08 17.59 12.30
C LEU A 165 -5.75 17.76 13.07
N GLY A 166 -5.21 18.99 13.14
CA GLY A 166 -4.11 19.32 14.06
C GLY A 166 -2.71 18.96 13.59
N GLY A 167 -2.54 18.36 12.41
CA GLY A 167 -1.24 17.99 11.85
C GLY A 167 -1.31 17.72 10.36
N ARG A 168 -0.18 17.30 9.78
CA ARG A 168 -0.09 16.91 8.37
C ARG A 168 -0.71 15.53 8.17
N THR A 169 -1.80 15.48 7.45
CA THR A 169 -2.45 14.22 7.06
C THR A 169 -1.57 13.45 6.07
N GLU A 170 -1.68 12.13 6.12
CA GLU A 170 -0.98 11.24 5.17
C GLU A 170 -1.94 10.10 4.78
N HIS A 171 -1.54 8.85 4.83
CA HIS A 171 -2.36 7.71 4.42
C HIS A 171 -3.51 7.41 5.39
N LEU A 172 -4.57 6.78 4.88
CA LEU A 172 -5.79 6.47 5.62
C LEU A 172 -6.29 5.06 5.28
N ALA A 173 -7.05 4.45 6.22
CA ALA A 173 -7.72 3.16 6.04
C ALA A 173 -9.12 3.22 6.65
N ALA A 174 -10.07 2.44 6.11
CA ALA A 174 -11.45 2.37 6.60
C ALA A 174 -11.76 0.98 7.15
N ASP A 175 -12.53 0.91 8.26
CA ASP A 175 -12.95 -0.36 8.86
C ASP A 175 -14.24 -0.93 8.25
N GLY A 176 -14.88 -0.21 7.34
CA GLY A 176 -16.18 -0.57 6.77
C GLY A 176 -17.33 -0.56 7.78
N ALA A 177 -17.11 -0.05 9.00
CA ALA A 177 -18.07 -0.01 10.10
C ALA A 177 -18.38 1.41 10.60
N GLY A 178 -17.84 2.41 9.94
CA GLY A 178 -18.09 3.82 10.23
C GLY A 178 -16.89 4.58 10.76
N HIS A 179 -15.71 3.98 10.77
CA HIS A 179 -14.49 4.68 11.13
C HIS A 179 -13.49 4.73 9.97
N VAL A 180 -12.76 5.83 9.91
CA VAL A 180 -11.56 6.01 9.10
C VAL A 180 -10.40 6.29 10.04
N PHE A 181 -9.32 5.55 9.87
CA PHE A 181 -8.05 5.79 10.56
C PHE A 181 -7.16 6.64 9.67
N LEU A 182 -6.48 7.62 10.25
CA LEU A 182 -5.70 8.60 9.51
C LEU A 182 -4.38 8.91 10.20
N ASN A 183 -3.28 8.72 9.50
CA ASN A 183 -1.94 9.10 9.96
C ASN A 183 -1.76 10.61 9.98
N MET A 184 -1.22 11.11 11.10
CA MET A 184 -0.80 12.49 11.29
C MET A 184 0.73 12.52 11.35
N GLN A 185 1.36 12.65 10.17
CA GLN A 185 2.78 12.34 9.96
C GLN A 185 3.74 13.20 10.80
N ASP A 186 3.53 14.53 10.80
CA ASP A 186 4.44 15.49 11.43
C ASP A 186 4.37 15.50 12.98
N VAL A 187 3.27 15.01 13.53
CA VAL A 187 3.03 14.96 14.98
C VAL A 187 3.07 13.55 15.56
N GLY A 188 3.32 12.51 14.74
CA GLY A 188 3.45 11.12 15.18
C GLY A 188 2.20 10.55 15.83
N LYS A 189 1.01 10.88 15.28
CA LYS A 189 -0.28 10.46 15.82
C LYS A 189 -1.09 9.66 14.81
N LEU A 190 -2.09 8.95 15.32
CA LEU A 190 -3.14 8.31 14.56
C LEU A 190 -4.49 8.80 15.06
N HIS A 191 -5.32 9.28 14.14
CA HIS A 191 -6.72 9.59 14.44
C HIS A 191 -7.63 8.42 14.07
N LYS A 192 -8.58 8.12 14.94
CA LYS A 192 -9.78 7.36 14.64
C LYS A 192 -10.93 8.35 14.44
N LEU A 193 -11.45 8.40 13.23
CA LEU A 193 -12.47 9.35 12.81
C LEU A 193 -13.81 8.63 12.69
N ASP A 194 -14.84 9.13 13.36
CA ASP A 194 -16.22 8.70 13.14
C ASP A 194 -16.78 9.45 11.94
N VAL A 195 -17.00 8.72 10.84
CA VAL A 195 -17.46 9.29 9.58
C VAL A 195 -18.99 9.23 9.41
N GLN A 196 -19.70 8.86 10.43
CA GLN A 196 -21.15 9.03 10.54
C GLN A 196 -21.49 10.37 11.19
N THR A 197 -20.79 10.73 12.26
CA THR A 197 -20.94 11.99 12.98
C THR A 197 -19.99 13.09 12.52
N PHE A 198 -18.99 12.76 11.69
CA PHE A 198 -17.93 13.65 11.21
C PHE A 198 -17.15 14.31 12.35
N LYS A 199 -16.64 13.47 13.26
CA LYS A 199 -15.83 13.90 14.41
C LYS A 199 -14.59 13.05 14.59
N ILE A 200 -13.58 13.62 15.24
CA ILE A 200 -12.48 12.84 15.79
C ILE A 200 -13.03 12.06 16.98
N ALA A 201 -13.10 10.74 16.87
CA ALA A 201 -13.53 9.87 17.95
C ALA A 201 -12.42 9.68 18.97
N GLU A 202 -11.21 9.38 18.49
CA GLU A 202 -10.04 9.14 19.33
C GLU A 202 -8.77 9.67 18.64
N THR A 203 -7.75 10.00 19.43
CA THR A 203 -6.41 10.36 18.96
C THR A 203 -5.41 9.58 19.76
N TRP A 204 -4.53 8.86 19.08
CA TRP A 204 -3.51 8.02 19.69
C TRP A 204 -2.12 8.53 19.38
N ASP A 205 -1.26 8.61 20.39
CA ASP A 205 0.15 8.93 20.23
C ASP A 205 0.92 7.67 19.83
N LEU A 206 1.51 7.67 18.65
CA LEU A 206 2.37 6.58 18.17
C LEU A 206 3.85 6.83 18.49
N ALA A 207 4.24 8.09 18.64
CA ALA A 207 5.59 8.44 19.08
C ALA A 207 5.82 8.08 20.54
N PRO A 208 7.06 7.70 20.97
CA PRO A 208 8.27 7.67 20.16
C PRO A 208 8.46 6.39 19.34
N THR A 209 7.56 5.39 19.45
CA THR A 209 7.72 4.10 18.77
C THR A 209 7.62 4.26 17.26
N CYS A 210 6.57 4.92 16.76
CA CYS A 210 6.39 5.18 15.33
C CYS A 210 6.56 6.68 15.04
N VAL A 211 7.71 7.05 14.52
CA VAL A 211 8.03 8.43 14.12
C VAL A 211 7.71 8.59 12.63
N GLN A 212 7.00 9.65 12.26
CA GLN A 212 6.54 9.94 10.91
C GLN A 212 5.71 8.79 10.30
N PRO A 213 4.53 8.44 10.89
CA PRO A 213 3.61 7.48 10.27
C PRO A 213 3.21 7.97 8.86
N SER A 214 3.39 7.12 7.84
CA SER A 214 3.16 7.51 6.44
C SER A 214 2.19 6.59 5.71
N SER A 215 2.45 5.31 5.66
CA SER A 215 1.56 4.34 5.00
C SER A 215 0.66 3.63 6.01
N MET A 216 -0.46 3.11 5.53
CA MET A 216 -1.41 2.40 6.38
C MET A 216 -2.25 1.41 5.56
N ASP A 217 -2.53 0.27 6.16
CA ASP A 217 -3.61 -0.64 5.80
C ASP A 217 -4.06 -1.39 7.05
N MET A 218 -5.09 -2.23 6.97
CA MET A 218 -5.58 -2.91 8.16
C MET A 218 -6.13 -4.32 7.91
N ASP A 219 -5.92 -5.18 8.89
CA ASP A 219 -6.74 -6.36 9.08
C ASP A 219 -8.00 -5.99 9.84
N VAL A 220 -9.08 -5.84 9.09
CA VAL A 220 -10.40 -5.48 9.64
C VAL A 220 -10.94 -6.57 10.57
N ALA A 221 -10.67 -7.85 10.26
CA ALA A 221 -11.20 -8.98 11.03
C ALA A 221 -10.63 -9.01 12.45
N HIS A 222 -9.34 -8.76 12.61
CA HIS A 222 -8.67 -8.74 13.90
C HIS A 222 -8.47 -7.33 14.46
N LYS A 223 -8.92 -6.29 13.75
CA LYS A 223 -8.77 -4.87 14.12
C LYS A 223 -7.30 -4.50 14.33
N ARG A 224 -6.42 -4.94 13.44
CA ARG A 224 -5.02 -4.56 13.44
C ARG A 224 -4.76 -3.54 12.34
N ILE A 225 -4.14 -2.44 12.71
CA ILE A 225 -3.76 -1.36 11.79
C ILE A 225 -2.25 -1.46 11.57
N PHE A 226 -1.85 -1.67 10.34
CA PHE A 226 -0.46 -1.69 9.92
C PHE A 226 -0.04 -0.28 9.55
N VAL A 227 1.03 0.22 10.15
CA VAL A 227 1.52 1.58 9.96
C VAL A 227 3.00 1.55 9.59
N GLY A 228 3.34 2.06 8.42
CA GLY A 228 4.72 2.28 8.02
C GLY A 228 5.26 3.57 8.62
N CYS A 229 6.28 3.47 9.45
CA CYS A 229 6.91 4.59 10.14
C CYS A 229 8.24 4.93 9.44
N ARG A 230 8.38 6.14 8.89
CA ARG A 230 9.60 6.56 8.19
C ARG A 230 10.81 6.66 9.08
N GLY A 231 10.59 6.85 10.39
CA GLY A 231 11.68 7.11 11.32
C GLY A 231 12.29 8.49 11.13
N GLY A 232 13.57 8.65 11.44
CA GLY A 232 14.27 9.92 11.36
C GLY A 232 13.91 10.86 12.54
N GLY A 233 13.62 12.13 12.25
CA GLY A 233 13.34 13.12 13.26
C GLY A 233 14.60 13.73 13.88
N GLN A 234 14.42 14.49 14.98
CA GLN A 234 15.51 15.18 15.68
C GLN A 234 16.12 14.36 16.83
N THR A 235 15.73 13.11 16.98
CA THR A 235 16.33 12.21 17.97
C THR A 235 17.77 11.84 17.62
N GLN A 236 18.61 11.57 18.63
CA GLN A 236 19.99 11.13 18.44
C GLN A 236 20.18 9.77 19.16
N PRO A 237 20.35 8.67 18.45
CA PRO A 237 20.34 8.53 16.98
C PRO A 237 18.97 8.78 16.38
N PRO A 238 18.87 9.02 15.07
CA PRO A 238 17.57 9.12 14.38
C PRO A 238 16.72 7.86 14.60
N ALA A 239 15.41 8.03 14.78
CA ALA A 239 14.52 6.88 14.97
C ALA A 239 14.57 5.95 13.74
N PRO A 240 14.56 4.62 13.92
CA PRO A 240 14.59 3.67 12.82
C PRO A 240 13.27 3.67 12.03
N SER A 241 13.33 3.27 10.76
CA SER A 241 12.12 2.95 10.01
C SER A 241 11.59 1.59 10.46
N LEU A 242 10.27 1.49 10.66
CA LEU A 242 9.63 0.26 11.09
C LEU A 242 8.19 0.14 10.59
N LEU A 243 7.72 -1.10 10.53
CA LEU A 243 6.30 -1.43 10.50
C LEU A 243 5.82 -1.51 11.94
N ALA A 244 4.87 -0.67 12.33
CA ALA A 244 4.15 -0.76 13.60
C ALA A 244 2.79 -1.41 13.37
N VAL A 245 2.38 -2.27 14.31
CA VAL A 245 1.04 -2.85 14.36
C VAL A 245 0.29 -2.24 15.52
N VAL A 246 -0.82 -1.60 15.24
CA VAL A 246 -1.64 -0.87 16.22
C VAL A 246 -2.96 -1.60 16.43
N ASP A 247 -3.35 -1.79 17.68
CA ASP A 247 -4.68 -2.28 18.01
C ASP A 247 -5.73 -1.19 17.74
N GLY A 248 -6.58 -1.38 16.74
CA GLY A 248 -7.62 -0.45 16.32
C GLY A 248 -8.77 -0.26 17.33
N ALA A 249 -8.77 -1.01 18.44
CA ALA A 249 -9.72 -0.81 19.51
C ALA A 249 -9.26 0.22 20.56
N ASN A 250 -7.94 0.40 20.75
CA ASN A 250 -7.38 1.20 21.84
C ASN A 250 -6.12 1.99 21.50
N GLY A 251 -5.60 1.88 20.28
CA GLY A 251 -4.42 2.62 19.80
C GLY A 251 -3.06 2.12 20.30
N LYS A 252 -3.00 0.99 21.00
CA LYS A 252 -1.73 0.45 21.49
C LYS A 252 -0.93 -0.15 20.36
N VAL A 253 0.36 0.16 20.28
CA VAL A 253 1.31 -0.57 19.43
C VAL A 253 1.56 -1.95 20.06
N VAL A 254 1.12 -3.00 19.38
CA VAL A 254 1.21 -4.40 19.86
C VAL A 254 2.43 -5.13 19.31
N ALA A 255 2.92 -4.71 18.14
CA ALA A 255 4.12 -5.28 17.53
C ALA A 255 4.86 -4.24 16.68
N THR A 256 6.16 -4.47 16.48
CA THR A 256 6.97 -3.70 15.53
C THR A 256 7.91 -4.62 14.78
N GLN A 257 8.19 -4.29 13.51
CA GLN A 257 9.15 -5.01 12.67
C GLN A 257 10.10 -4.01 12.00
N PRO A 258 11.40 -4.25 11.94
CA PRO A 258 12.33 -3.39 11.25
C PRO A 258 12.09 -3.47 9.73
N ILE A 259 12.14 -2.32 9.04
CA ILE A 259 12.02 -2.21 7.59
C ILE A 259 13.10 -1.30 7.02
N GLY A 260 13.25 -1.30 5.70
CA GLY A 260 14.13 -0.35 5.01
C GLY A 260 13.66 1.10 5.14
N PRO A 261 14.52 2.08 4.84
CA PRO A 261 14.17 3.49 4.90
C PRO A 261 13.26 3.91 3.75
N GLY A 262 12.47 4.99 3.98
CA GLY A 262 11.66 5.60 2.93
C GLY A 262 10.38 4.83 2.59
N VAL A 263 9.73 4.24 3.60
CA VAL A 263 8.40 3.63 3.47
C VAL A 263 7.37 4.69 3.09
N ASP A 264 6.50 4.36 2.13
CA ASP A 264 5.42 5.25 1.69
C ASP A 264 4.11 4.52 1.36
N ALA A 265 4.17 3.21 1.10
CA ALA A 265 2.99 2.38 0.95
C ALA A 265 3.18 1.01 1.61
N LEU A 266 2.09 0.44 2.05
CA LEU A 266 1.96 -0.95 2.47
C LEU A 266 0.55 -1.44 2.14
N GLU A 267 0.41 -2.75 1.94
CA GLU A 267 -0.89 -3.39 1.71
C GLU A 267 -0.95 -4.76 2.38
N PHE A 268 -2.13 -5.14 2.82
CA PHE A 268 -2.41 -6.40 3.49
C PHE A 268 -3.24 -7.33 2.61
N ASP A 269 -2.72 -8.52 2.35
CA ASP A 269 -3.46 -9.61 1.71
C ASP A 269 -4.10 -10.49 2.78
N ALA A 270 -5.35 -10.21 3.11
CA ALA A 270 -6.10 -10.96 4.12
C ALA A 270 -6.29 -12.45 3.75
N ALA A 271 -6.26 -12.80 2.46
CA ALA A 271 -6.41 -14.18 2.03
C ALA A 271 -5.15 -15.03 2.31
N LYS A 272 -3.99 -14.39 2.31
CA LYS A 272 -2.69 -15.02 2.57
C LYS A 272 -2.10 -14.68 3.93
N GLY A 273 -2.66 -13.71 4.65
CA GLY A 273 -2.07 -13.16 5.87
C GLY A 273 -0.72 -12.47 5.62
N LEU A 274 -0.53 -11.87 4.43
CA LEU A 274 0.73 -11.23 4.06
C LEU A 274 0.62 -9.72 4.07
N ILE A 275 1.63 -9.07 4.65
CA ILE A 275 1.79 -7.62 4.64
C ILE A 275 2.98 -7.29 3.75
N TYR A 276 2.73 -6.50 2.72
CA TYR A 276 3.75 -6.02 1.79
C TYR A 276 4.09 -4.57 2.13
N VAL A 277 5.38 -4.27 2.30
CA VAL A 277 5.84 -2.93 2.71
C VAL A 277 6.91 -2.45 1.74
N SER A 278 6.61 -1.44 0.94
CA SER A 278 7.56 -0.87 -0.01
C SER A 278 8.40 0.24 0.63
N THR A 279 9.70 0.18 0.42
CA THR A 279 10.67 1.16 0.94
C THR A 279 11.60 1.61 -0.17
N GLY A 280 11.48 2.87 -0.57
CA GLY A 280 12.22 3.44 -1.69
C GLY A 280 13.56 4.06 -1.34
N GLY A 281 13.95 4.07 -0.07
CA GLY A 281 15.26 4.59 0.38
C GLY A 281 16.39 3.58 0.19
N GLY A 282 17.63 4.05 0.21
CA GLY A 282 18.79 3.20 -0.03
C GLY A 282 18.74 2.53 -1.41
N GLU A 283 18.89 1.22 -1.46
CA GLU A 283 18.82 0.44 -2.71
C GLU A 283 17.40 0.09 -3.16
N GLY A 284 16.38 0.39 -2.35
CA GLY A 284 15.00 0.01 -2.58
C GLY A 284 14.72 -1.44 -2.15
N ASN A 285 13.59 -1.65 -1.46
CA ASN A 285 13.20 -2.95 -0.93
C ASN A 285 11.69 -3.09 -0.84
N LEU A 286 11.18 -4.32 -1.02
CA LEU A 286 9.84 -4.75 -0.64
C LEU A 286 10.00 -5.80 0.46
N ALA A 287 9.65 -5.44 1.70
CA ALA A 287 9.59 -6.37 2.81
C ALA A 287 8.22 -7.05 2.84
N ILE A 288 8.21 -8.37 3.02
CA ILE A 288 6.99 -9.18 3.08
C ILE A 288 6.97 -9.87 4.44
N PHE A 289 5.92 -9.60 5.21
CA PHE A 289 5.71 -10.23 6.52
C PHE A 289 4.48 -11.11 6.48
N HIS A 290 4.48 -12.17 7.29
CA HIS A 290 3.31 -13.00 7.53
C HIS A 290 2.73 -12.66 8.92
N GLU A 291 1.43 -12.47 8.99
CA GLU A 291 0.69 -12.38 10.23
C GLU A 291 0.43 -13.80 10.77
N ASP A 292 1.30 -14.27 11.68
CA ASP A 292 1.17 -15.58 12.32
C ASP A 292 -0.01 -15.62 13.29
N SER A 293 -0.29 -14.48 13.89
CA SER A 293 -1.46 -14.18 14.72
C SER A 293 -1.62 -12.66 14.80
N PRO A 294 -2.74 -12.13 15.32
CA PRO A 294 -2.96 -10.68 15.41
C PRO A 294 -1.87 -9.87 16.13
N ASP A 295 -1.03 -10.54 16.92
CA ASP A 295 0.04 -9.88 17.69
C ASP A 295 1.44 -10.45 17.37
N LYS A 296 1.57 -11.31 16.34
CA LYS A 296 2.84 -11.92 15.98
C LYS A 296 3.06 -11.93 14.47
N TYR A 297 4.20 -11.41 14.05
CA TYR A 297 4.54 -11.19 12.64
C TYR A 297 5.94 -11.72 12.35
N THR A 298 6.10 -12.46 11.26
CA THR A 298 7.37 -13.02 10.83
C THR A 298 7.77 -12.49 9.46
N LEU A 299 9.02 -12.03 9.33
CA LEU A 299 9.56 -11.64 8.02
C LEU A 299 9.68 -12.89 7.14
N VAL A 300 8.95 -12.89 6.02
CA VAL A 300 8.99 -13.95 5.01
C VAL A 300 10.15 -13.72 4.06
N GLN A 301 10.25 -12.49 3.53
CA GLN A 301 11.24 -12.16 2.52
C GLN A 301 11.50 -10.66 2.42
N ASN A 302 12.73 -10.31 2.04
CA ASN A 302 13.09 -8.99 1.53
C ASN A 302 13.41 -9.12 0.04
N VAL A 303 12.65 -8.45 -0.81
CA VAL A 303 12.85 -8.44 -2.27
C VAL A 303 13.56 -7.15 -2.65
N LYS A 304 14.75 -7.25 -3.24
CA LYS A 304 15.46 -6.07 -3.75
C LYS A 304 14.65 -5.45 -4.89
N THR A 305 14.41 -4.13 -4.80
CA THR A 305 13.73 -3.33 -5.82
C THR A 305 14.67 -2.28 -6.40
N LEU A 306 14.21 -1.06 -6.62
CA LEU A 306 15.03 0.06 -7.09
C LEU A 306 14.85 1.27 -6.16
N PRO A 307 15.85 2.13 -6.04
CA PRO A 307 15.70 3.40 -5.35
C PRO A 307 14.50 4.19 -5.88
N GLY A 308 13.68 4.74 -4.98
CA GLY A 308 12.46 5.47 -5.33
C GLY A 308 11.20 4.63 -5.49
N ALA A 309 11.28 3.29 -5.50
CA ALA A 309 10.12 2.38 -5.52
C ALA A 309 9.46 2.35 -4.12
N ARG A 310 8.77 3.43 -3.74
CA ARG A 310 8.26 3.65 -2.39
C ARG A 310 6.74 3.44 -2.25
N THR A 311 5.99 3.71 -3.32
CA THR A 311 4.54 3.47 -3.37
C THR A 311 4.27 2.15 -4.10
N MET A 312 3.11 1.54 -3.85
CA MET A 312 2.78 0.23 -4.41
C MET A 312 1.29 0.03 -4.55
N ALA A 313 0.91 -1.00 -5.30
CA ALA A 313 -0.43 -1.58 -5.30
C ALA A 313 -0.35 -3.11 -5.35
N LEU A 314 -1.30 -3.77 -4.69
CA LEU A 314 -1.42 -5.23 -4.65
C LEU A 314 -2.59 -5.69 -5.52
N ASP A 315 -2.35 -6.60 -6.44
CA ASP A 315 -3.40 -7.36 -7.09
C ASP A 315 -3.80 -8.55 -6.20
N HIS A 316 -4.84 -8.40 -5.41
CA HIS A 316 -5.34 -9.44 -4.50
C HIS A 316 -5.76 -10.76 -5.18
N LYS A 317 -5.98 -10.76 -6.50
CA LYS A 317 -6.30 -11.97 -7.25
C LYS A 317 -5.09 -12.83 -7.54
N THR A 318 -3.93 -12.21 -7.77
CA THR A 318 -2.70 -12.91 -8.17
C THR A 318 -1.57 -12.76 -7.17
N SER A 319 -1.77 -11.94 -6.13
CA SER A 319 -0.76 -11.50 -5.14
C SER A 319 0.48 -10.88 -5.79
N LYS A 320 0.34 -10.32 -6.98
CA LYS A 320 1.40 -9.54 -7.60
C LYS A 320 1.40 -8.13 -7.04
N VAL A 321 2.60 -7.63 -6.78
CA VAL A 321 2.83 -6.27 -6.30
C VAL A 321 3.39 -5.42 -7.43
N TYR A 322 2.86 -4.23 -7.57
CA TYR A 322 3.24 -3.26 -8.59
C TYR A 322 3.88 -2.04 -7.92
N LEU A 323 5.06 -1.61 -8.37
CA LEU A 323 5.76 -0.46 -7.82
C LEU A 323 6.16 0.51 -8.93
N PRO A 324 5.66 1.74 -8.93
CA PRO A 324 6.12 2.77 -9.85
C PRO A 324 7.53 3.22 -9.49
N VAL A 325 8.38 3.39 -10.48
CA VAL A 325 9.78 3.76 -10.31
C VAL A 325 10.34 4.41 -11.56
N ALA A 326 11.36 5.25 -11.40
CA ALA A 326 12.17 5.72 -12.49
C ALA A 326 13.67 5.58 -12.13
N ASP A 327 14.52 5.48 -13.14
CA ASP A 327 15.95 5.58 -12.90
C ASP A 327 16.28 7.03 -12.55
N MET A 328 17.11 7.22 -11.53
CA MET A 328 17.48 8.55 -11.04
C MET A 328 18.91 8.86 -11.42
N GLY A 329 19.12 10.01 -12.03
CA GLY A 329 20.45 10.53 -12.32
C GLY A 329 21.22 10.95 -11.06
N ALA A 330 22.43 11.42 -11.25
CA ALA A 330 23.19 12.03 -10.15
C ALA A 330 22.49 13.29 -9.63
N ALA A 331 22.53 13.49 -8.32
CA ALA A 331 22.08 14.77 -7.75
C ALA A 331 22.95 15.92 -8.31
N PRO A 332 22.36 17.04 -8.70
CA PRO A 332 23.13 18.24 -9.07
C PRO A 332 24.07 18.69 -7.93
N ALA A 333 25.08 19.46 -8.25
CA ALA A 333 25.94 20.04 -7.22
C ALA A 333 25.11 20.95 -6.28
N PRO A 334 25.37 20.91 -4.97
CA PRO A 334 24.72 21.84 -4.02
C PRO A 334 24.99 23.30 -4.38
N THR A 335 23.95 24.16 -4.22
CA THR A 335 24.08 25.61 -4.33
C THR A 335 23.67 26.26 -3.01
N ALA A 336 23.92 27.59 -2.86
CA ALA A 336 23.48 28.29 -1.68
C ALA A 336 21.95 28.27 -1.51
N GLU A 337 21.22 28.34 -2.64
CA GLU A 337 19.76 28.34 -2.67
C GLU A 337 19.19 26.92 -2.52
N ASN A 338 19.94 25.90 -2.94
CA ASN A 338 19.55 24.50 -2.85
C ASN A 338 20.72 23.64 -2.33
N PRO A 339 20.94 23.64 -0.99
CA PRO A 339 22.06 22.92 -0.38
C PRO A 339 21.94 21.40 -0.41
N ARG A 340 20.75 20.86 -0.76
CA ARG A 340 20.48 19.42 -0.88
C ARG A 340 19.63 19.12 -2.11
N PRO A 341 20.20 19.27 -3.32
CA PRO A 341 19.45 19.00 -4.55
C PRO A 341 19.10 17.53 -4.63
N ARG A 342 17.90 17.25 -5.11
CA ARG A 342 17.45 15.87 -5.33
C ARG A 342 17.92 15.39 -6.69
N PRO A 343 18.25 14.08 -6.83
CA PRO A 343 18.43 13.46 -8.13
C PRO A 343 17.21 13.72 -9.03
N GLN A 344 17.45 13.89 -10.30
CA GLN A 344 16.39 14.04 -11.31
C GLN A 344 16.13 12.71 -11.99
N MET A 345 14.90 12.49 -12.40
CA MET A 345 14.52 11.32 -13.17
C MET A 345 15.26 11.33 -14.52
N VAL A 346 15.79 10.18 -14.91
CA VAL A 346 16.34 9.97 -16.26
C VAL A 346 15.18 9.97 -17.26
N PRO A 347 15.16 10.82 -18.27
CA PRO A 347 14.08 10.88 -19.24
C PRO A 347 13.77 9.50 -19.87
N GLY A 348 12.48 9.17 -20.00
CA GLY A 348 12.00 7.91 -20.57
C GLY A 348 12.20 6.67 -19.69
N SER A 349 12.66 6.82 -18.45
CA SER A 349 12.92 5.68 -17.55
C SER A 349 11.73 5.29 -16.67
N PHE A 350 10.67 6.09 -16.65
CA PHE A 350 9.51 5.79 -15.79
C PHE A 350 8.85 4.45 -16.16
N SER A 351 8.56 3.66 -15.16
CA SER A 351 8.08 2.28 -15.35
C SER A 351 7.37 1.78 -14.07
N VAL A 352 6.67 0.67 -14.21
CA VAL A 352 6.15 -0.12 -13.09
C VAL A 352 6.90 -1.43 -13.01
N LEU A 353 7.51 -1.71 -11.85
CA LEU A 353 8.00 -3.04 -11.52
C LEU A 353 6.83 -3.93 -11.16
N VAL A 354 6.86 -5.17 -11.64
CA VAL A 354 5.92 -6.23 -11.24
C VAL A 354 6.70 -7.26 -10.44
N ILE A 355 6.25 -7.50 -9.22
CA ILE A 355 6.84 -8.49 -8.32
C ILE A 355 5.84 -9.63 -8.14
N GLY A 356 6.30 -10.85 -8.22
CA GLY A 356 5.50 -12.07 -8.05
C GLY A 356 6.38 -13.27 -7.79
N GLU A 357 5.75 -14.41 -7.49
CA GLU A 357 6.36 -15.72 -7.34
C GLU A 357 6.68 -16.36 -8.70
#